data_6ac17d6092c5ce70c3fc123b0e013670
#
_entry.id   6ac17d6092c5ce70c3fc123b0e013670
#
_cell.length_a   1.000
_cell.length_b   1.000
_cell.length_c   1.000
_cell.angle_alpha   90.00
_cell.angle_beta   90.00
_cell.angle_gamma   90.00
#
_symmetry.space_group_name_H-M   'P 1'
#
loop_
_entity.id
_entity.type
_entity.pdbx_description
1 polymer ?
#
loop_
_entity_poly.entity_id
_entity_poly.type
_entity_poly.pdbx_seq_one_letter_code
_entity_poly.pdbx_strand_id
1 'polypeptide(L)' 'MDLSEMQTRVAELEQQIATLPAGSVTKKTVNGKEYFYHRWTENKKRREKYIPADELESFRAQIERRKELEQELKALKKQ' A
#
# COMPACT_ATOMS: atom_id res chain seq x y z
N MET A 1 -22.00 1.78 -16.04
CA MET A 1 -21.23 0.54 -15.95
C MET A 1 -22.17 -0.58 -15.52
N ASP A 2 -22.20 -1.68 -16.25
CA ASP A 2 -23.07 -2.79 -15.87
C ASP A 2 -22.43 -3.65 -14.77
N LEU A 3 -23.19 -4.59 -14.23
CA LEU A 3 -22.73 -5.42 -13.10
C LEU A 3 -21.50 -6.25 -13.47
N SER A 4 -21.47 -6.79 -14.69
CA SER A 4 -20.35 -7.60 -15.16
C SER A 4 -19.06 -6.80 -15.25
N GLU A 5 -19.13 -5.58 -15.77
CA GLU A 5 -17.97 -4.68 -15.85
C GLU A 5 -17.49 -4.28 -14.46
N MET A 6 -18.40 -4.02 -13.54
CA MET A 6 -18.04 -3.70 -12.16
C MET A 6 -17.31 -4.85 -11.49
N GLN A 7 -17.80 -6.08 -11.66
CA GLN A 7 -17.15 -7.25 -11.07
C GLN A 7 -15.76 -7.47 -11.63
N THR A 8 -15.58 -7.28 -12.94
CA THR A 8 -14.26 -7.39 -13.57
C THR A 8 -13.31 -6.34 -13.02
N ARG A 9 -13.78 -5.10 -12.91
CA ARG A 9 -12.95 -4.00 -12.39
C ARG A 9 -12.56 -4.25 -10.93
N VAL A 10 -13.49 -4.71 -10.11
CA VAL A 10 -13.22 -5.05 -8.71
C VAL A 10 -12.13 -6.12 -8.62
N ALA A 11 -12.24 -7.18 -9.41
CA ALA A 11 -11.24 -8.24 -9.42
C ALA A 11 -9.86 -7.74 -9.84
N GLU A 12 -9.80 -6.89 -10.86
CA GLU A 12 -8.54 -6.29 -11.31
C GLU A 12 -7.90 -5.44 -10.23
N LEU A 13 -8.70 -4.60 -9.57
CA LEU A 13 -8.21 -3.75 -8.48
C LEU A 13 -7.68 -4.58 -7.31
N GLU A 14 -8.40 -5.62 -6.93
CA GLU A 14 -7.97 -6.50 -5.85
C GLU A 14 -6.64 -7.19 -6.15
N GLN A 15 -6.44 -7.63 -7.40
CA GLN A 15 -5.17 -8.21 -7.82
C GLN A 15 -4.03 -7.22 -7.75
N GLN A 16 -4.25 -6.00 -8.25
CA GLN A 16 -3.23 -4.96 -8.23
C GLN A 16 -2.87 -4.57 -6.79
N ILE A 17 -3.87 -4.43 -5.94
CA ILE A 17 -3.66 -4.12 -4.53
C ILE A 17 -2.83 -5.21 -3.86
N ALA A 18 -3.10 -6.47 -4.14
CA ALA A 18 -2.38 -7.59 -3.54
C ALA A 18 -0.90 -7.62 -3.93
N THR A 19 -0.52 -7.06 -5.08
CA THR A 19 0.88 -7.01 -5.52
C THR A 19 1.65 -5.83 -4.92
N LEU A 20 0.97 -4.87 -4.31
CA LEU A 20 1.60 -3.67 -3.76
C LEU A 20 1.77 -3.81 -2.24
N PRO A 21 2.80 -3.14 -1.66
CA PRO A 21 3.04 -3.26 -0.23
C PRO A 21 1.94 -2.61 0.60
N ALA A 22 1.52 -3.31 1.64
CA ALA A 22 0.55 -2.81 2.60
C ALA A 22 1.26 -2.04 3.72
N GLY A 23 0.50 -1.31 4.53
CA GLY A 23 1.03 -0.63 5.70
C GLY A 23 1.45 0.80 5.44
N SER A 24 2.46 1.25 6.16
CA SER A 24 2.90 2.65 6.08
C SER A 24 4.41 2.77 6.21
N VAL A 25 4.92 3.95 5.84
CA VAL A 25 6.34 4.28 6.04
C VAL A 25 6.45 5.15 7.28
N THR A 26 7.33 4.77 8.20
CA THR A 26 7.59 5.50 9.43
C THR A 26 9.01 6.04 9.40
N LYS A 27 9.18 7.29 9.80
CA LYS A 27 10.49 7.92 9.91
C LYS A 27 10.95 7.88 11.35
N LYS A 28 12.20 7.45 11.58
CA LYS A 28 12.85 7.50 12.89
C LYS A 28 14.13 8.29 12.79
N THR A 29 14.39 9.17 13.75
CA THR A 29 15.62 9.93 13.82
C THR A 29 16.49 9.36 14.95
N VAL A 30 17.72 8.95 14.60
CA VAL A 30 18.67 8.39 15.57
C VAL A 30 20.01 9.09 15.36
N ASN A 31 20.50 9.76 16.41
CA ASN A 31 21.79 10.49 16.37
C ASN A 31 21.89 11.47 15.19
N GLY A 32 20.81 12.20 14.90
CA GLY A 32 20.76 13.17 13.82
C GLY A 32 20.60 12.59 12.42
N LYS A 33 20.48 11.28 12.31
CA LYS A 33 20.24 10.61 11.03
C LYS A 33 18.81 10.13 10.94
N GLU A 34 18.22 10.26 9.74
CA GLU A 34 16.86 9.82 9.49
C GLU A 34 16.86 8.43 8.88
N TYR A 35 16.04 7.55 9.45
CA TYR A 35 15.85 6.18 8.96
C TYR A 35 14.39 5.96 8.67
N PHE A 36 14.10 5.24 7.59
CA PHE A 36 12.74 4.95 7.17
C PHE A 36 12.47 3.46 7.28
N TYR A 37 11.30 3.13 7.81
CA TYR A 37 10.89 1.75 8.04
C TYR A 37 9.51 1.51 7.43
N HIS A 38 9.36 0.34 6.81
CA HIS A 38 8.07 -0.15 6.37
C HIS A 38 7.42 -0.92 7.51
N ARG A 39 6.24 -0.48 7.92
CA ARG A 39 5.47 -1.14 8.97
C ARG A 39 4.18 -1.69 8.39
N TRP A 40 3.90 -2.94 8.70
CA TRP A 40 2.67 -3.58 8.25
C TRP A 40 2.22 -4.61 9.27
N THR A 41 0.96 -5.08 9.13
CA THR A 41 0.41 -6.13 9.97
C THR A 41 0.23 -7.37 9.12
N GLU A 42 0.76 -8.48 9.58
CA GLU A 42 0.66 -9.77 8.90
C GLU A 42 0.23 -10.82 9.90
N ASN A 43 -0.88 -11.50 9.63
CA ASN A 43 -1.46 -12.53 10.51
C ASN A 43 -1.61 -12.02 11.96
N LYS A 44 -2.13 -10.80 12.11
CA LYS A 44 -2.33 -10.12 13.41
C LYS A 44 -1.03 -9.77 14.14
N LYS A 45 0.11 -9.92 13.49
CA LYS A 45 1.42 -9.54 14.05
C LYS A 45 1.95 -8.31 13.35
N ARG A 46 2.50 -7.39 14.12
CA ARG A 46 3.14 -6.19 13.57
C ARG A 46 4.54 -6.54 13.07
N ARG A 47 4.82 -6.13 11.84
CA ARG A 47 6.12 -6.31 11.20
C ARG A 47 6.72 -4.96 10.87
N GLU A 48 8.05 -4.91 10.87
CA GLU A 48 8.79 -3.69 10.52
C GLU A 48 10.04 -4.09 9.76
N LYS A 49 10.36 -3.35 8.69
CA LYS A 49 11.54 -3.60 7.88
C LYS A 49 12.19 -2.28 7.49
N TYR A 50 13.52 -2.20 7.60
CA TYR A 50 14.28 -1.03 7.18
C TYR A 50 14.20 -0.84 5.66
N ILE A 51 14.03 0.42 5.24
CA ILE A 51 13.99 0.77 3.82
C ILE A 51 15.26 1.56 3.49
N PRO A 52 16.12 1.05 2.58
CA PRO A 52 17.28 1.81 2.13
C PRO A 52 16.88 3.11 1.45
N ALA A 53 17.72 4.13 1.58
CA ALA A 53 17.41 5.46 1.05
C ALA A 53 17.18 5.45 -0.47
N ASP A 54 17.90 4.62 -1.20
CA ASP A 54 17.76 4.51 -2.65
C ASP A 54 16.46 3.83 -3.09
N GLU A 55 15.82 3.08 -2.20
CA GLU A 55 14.54 2.41 -2.48
C GLU A 55 13.33 3.17 -1.93
N LEU A 56 13.57 4.20 -1.12
CA LEU A 56 12.51 4.89 -0.40
C LEU A 56 11.48 5.53 -1.32
N GLU A 57 11.91 6.25 -2.34
CA GLU A 57 11.01 6.92 -3.28
C GLU A 57 10.11 5.94 -4.02
N SER A 58 10.72 4.87 -4.53
CA SER A 58 10.00 3.82 -5.23
C SER A 58 8.98 3.15 -4.31
N PHE A 59 9.38 2.87 -3.08
CA PHE A 59 8.51 2.24 -2.10
C PHE A 59 7.32 3.13 -1.73
N ARG A 60 7.57 4.42 -1.51
CA ARG A 60 6.49 5.37 -1.21
C ARG A 60 5.49 5.46 -2.35
N ALA A 61 5.99 5.48 -3.59
CA ALA A 61 5.11 5.52 -4.75
C ALA A 61 4.20 4.30 -4.81
N GLN A 62 4.72 3.13 -4.47
CA GLN A 62 3.93 1.90 -4.43
C GLN A 62 2.85 1.95 -3.35
N ILE A 63 3.17 2.45 -2.18
CA ILE A 63 2.20 2.58 -1.08
C ILE A 63 1.10 3.57 -1.45
N GLU A 64 1.46 4.70 -2.05
CA GLU A 64 0.46 5.69 -2.50
C GLU A 64 -0.43 5.10 -3.59
N ARG A 65 0.16 4.37 -4.53
CA ARG A 65 -0.60 3.71 -5.59
C ARG A 65 -1.61 2.73 -4.99
N ARG A 66 -1.20 1.97 -3.99
CA ARG A 66 -2.10 1.04 -3.31
C ARG A 66 -3.27 1.78 -2.66
N LYS A 67 -3.01 2.91 -1.99
CA LYS A 67 -4.06 3.72 -1.37
C LYS A 67 -5.07 4.23 -2.38
N GLU A 68 -4.58 4.69 -3.54
CA GLU A 68 -5.46 5.15 -4.62
C GLU A 68 -6.35 4.02 -5.11
N LEU A 69 -5.78 2.84 -5.32
CA LEU A 69 -6.53 1.67 -5.77
C LEU A 69 -7.55 1.22 -4.73
N GLU A 70 -7.19 1.27 -3.46
CA GLU A 70 -8.11 0.93 -2.38
C GLU A 70 -9.29 1.89 -2.32
N GLN A 71 -9.06 3.19 -2.55
CA GLN A 71 -10.12 4.18 -2.59
C GLN A 71 -11.05 3.96 -3.78
N GLU A 72 -10.49 3.64 -4.95
CA GLU A 72 -11.28 3.33 -6.14
C GLU A 72 -12.14 2.09 -5.91
N LEU A 73 -11.56 1.05 -5.33
CA LEU A 73 -12.29 -0.17 -5.00
C LEU A 73 -13.44 0.09 -4.04
N LYS A 74 -13.18 0.88 -3.00
CA LYS A 74 -14.19 1.23 -2.01
C LYS A 74 -15.35 2.00 -2.66
N ALA A 75 -15.03 2.93 -3.56
CA ALA A 75 -16.06 3.69 -4.28
C ALA A 75 -16.91 2.78 -5.16
N LEU A 76 -16.31 1.81 -5.84
CA LEU A 76 -17.05 0.86 -6.65
C LEU A 76 -17.97 -0.02 -5.82
N LYS A 77 -17.51 -0.46 -4.65
CA LYS A 77 -18.32 -1.32 -3.79
C LYS A 77 -19.52 -0.61 -3.16
N LYS A 78 -19.49 0.72 -3.13
CA LYS A 78 -20.61 1.50 -2.62
C LYS A 78 -21.75 1.72 -3.62
N GLN A 79 -21.52 1.43 -4.89
CA GLN A 79 -22.52 1.61 -5.94
C GLN A 79 -23.50 0.43 -6.06
#